data_22488c2e40de4f8289fd1318a4b22b59
#
_entry.id   22488c2e40de4f8289fd1318a4b22b59
#
_cell.length_a   1.000
_cell.length_b   1.000
_cell.length_c   1.000
_cell.angle_alpha   90.00
_cell.angle_beta   90.00
_cell.angle_gamma   90.00
#
_symmetry.space_group_name_H-M   'P 1'
#
loop_
_entity.id
_entity.type
_entity.pdbx_description
1 polymer ?
#
loop_
_entity_poly.entity_id
_entity_poly.type
_entity_poly.pdbx_seq_one_letter_code
_entity_poly.pdbx_strand_id
1 'polypeptide(L)'
;MRNQDEHNWGLVPRALVFFLIFAATVLAQDTQAPQARAELEATNSSSNTTNASNNPVTPKTQLILQNYFVPSADGYGGRAADQVLVRLYLPVKLFGVQNIFRVYQPIEANPLFPNGRDAGLGDTTVYDLAVHNVRKFTVGAGPLLVLPVASHKDMGAGKWQAGVAGIVVTARSWGIVGAVITYQHSFSGYGSGRPTAEQITVQPIAHYNFNKGYYLRSSGIWNLNYGDHVKSIPIGFGAGKVSTLPNGAVMNLYVEPQYSVYHTGFGAPKWQILTAVTFQFPVRGKGERP
;
A
#
# COMPACT_ATOMS: atom_id res chain seq x y z
N MET A 1 13.93 -38.81 30.38
CA MET A 1 13.62 -38.35 29.01
C MET A 1 13.43 -36.85 29.06
N ARG A 2 14.41 -36.09 28.56
CA ARG A 2 14.45 -34.63 28.62
C ARG A 2 14.00 -34.09 27.24
N ASN A 3 12.90 -33.34 27.24
CA ASN A 3 12.50 -32.52 26.12
C ASN A 3 13.48 -31.33 26.02
N GLN A 4 14.09 -31.14 24.87
CA GLN A 4 14.77 -29.90 24.51
C GLN A 4 13.95 -29.23 23.41
N ASP A 5 13.21 -28.20 23.78
CA ASP A 5 12.63 -27.24 22.83
C ASP A 5 13.66 -26.13 22.61
N GLU A 6 14.44 -26.24 21.56
CA GLU A 6 15.32 -25.17 21.11
C GLU A 6 14.52 -24.15 20.30
N HIS A 7 14.24 -23.01 20.92
CA HIS A 7 13.72 -21.81 20.23
C HIS A 7 14.80 -21.19 19.35
N ASN A 8 14.67 -21.37 18.05
CA ASN A 8 15.58 -20.79 17.05
C ASN A 8 15.11 -19.37 16.66
N TRP A 9 15.57 -18.35 17.42
CA TRP A 9 15.30 -16.90 17.18
C TRP A 9 16.38 -16.22 16.31
N GLY A 10 17.05 -16.95 15.41
CA GLY A 10 18.32 -16.54 14.82
C GLY A 10 18.34 -15.88 13.45
N LEU A 11 17.25 -15.42 12.81
CA LEU A 11 17.31 -14.99 11.40
C LEU A 11 16.65 -13.64 11.01
N VAL A 12 16.24 -12.80 11.96
CA VAL A 12 15.56 -11.53 11.63
C VAL A 12 16.48 -10.27 11.54
N PRO A 13 17.72 -10.20 12.07
CA PRO A 13 18.38 -8.90 12.19
C PRO A 13 19.16 -8.37 10.99
N ARG A 14 19.41 -9.17 9.93
CA ARG A 14 20.32 -8.72 8.85
C ARG A 14 19.65 -8.03 7.65
N ALA A 15 18.38 -8.26 7.39
CA ALA A 15 17.66 -7.63 6.27
C ALA A 15 17.19 -6.19 6.56
N LEU A 16 17.01 -5.82 7.83
CA LEU A 16 16.54 -4.49 8.23
C LEU A 16 17.61 -3.39 8.10
N VAL A 17 18.90 -3.76 8.13
CA VAL A 17 20.01 -2.79 8.14
C VAL A 17 20.32 -2.22 6.75
N PHE A 18 19.98 -2.92 5.67
CA PHE A 18 20.26 -2.44 4.31
C PHE A 18 19.33 -1.33 3.81
N PHE A 19 18.15 -1.14 4.40
CA PHE A 19 17.20 -0.11 3.97
C PHE A 19 17.51 1.30 4.53
N LEU A 20 18.36 1.42 5.55
CA LEU A 20 18.68 2.69 6.20
C LEU A 20 19.91 3.42 5.65
N ILE A 21 20.71 2.80 4.80
CA ILE A 21 22.02 3.35 4.37
C ILE A 21 21.95 4.17 3.07
N PHE A 22 20.81 4.13 2.32
CA PHE A 22 20.72 4.85 1.04
C PHE A 22 20.27 6.32 1.16
N ALA A 23 20.12 6.86 2.36
CA ALA A 23 19.55 8.20 2.60
C ALA A 23 20.59 9.32 2.84
N ALA A 24 21.88 9.05 2.73
CA ALA A 24 22.90 10.06 3.01
C ALA A 24 23.80 10.26 1.79
N THR A 25 23.67 11.38 1.17
CA THR A 25 24.60 12.24 0.42
C THR A 25 23.96 12.82 -0.84
N VAL A 26 23.58 14.09 -0.80
CA VAL A 26 23.86 15.11 -1.84
C VAL A 26 23.54 16.49 -1.24
N LEU A 27 24.58 17.22 -0.88
CA LEU A 27 24.58 18.68 -0.72
C LEU A 27 25.61 19.20 -1.70
N ALA A 28 25.19 19.99 -2.69
CA ALA A 28 26.08 20.95 -3.38
C ALA A 28 25.29 21.95 -4.24
N GLN A 29 25.36 23.17 -3.84
CA GLN A 29 25.69 24.44 -4.53
C GLN A 29 24.86 24.93 -5.71
N ASP A 30 24.46 26.19 -5.52
CA ASP A 30 23.62 27.03 -6.37
C ASP A 30 24.47 28.12 -7.04
N THR A 31 24.41 28.15 -8.37
CA THR A 31 24.59 29.38 -9.20
C THR A 31 24.26 29.05 -10.66
N GLN A 32 23.04 29.40 -11.12
CA GLN A 32 22.70 29.13 -12.53
C GLN A 32 21.81 30.23 -13.16
N ALA A 33 22.01 30.43 -14.49
CA ALA A 33 21.38 31.37 -15.40
C ALA A 33 19.83 31.24 -15.50
N PRO A 34 19.08 32.23 -16.02
CA PRO A 34 17.62 32.26 -16.03
C PRO A 34 16.93 31.01 -16.61
N GLN A 35 17.52 30.37 -17.61
CA GLN A 35 16.97 29.11 -18.18
C GLN A 35 17.06 27.93 -17.19
N ALA A 36 18.18 27.80 -16.50
CA ALA A 36 18.37 26.78 -15.51
C ALA A 36 17.42 26.98 -14.28
N ARG A 37 17.09 28.24 -13.97
CA ARG A 37 16.11 28.56 -12.94
C ARG A 37 14.69 28.13 -13.35
N ALA A 38 14.29 28.37 -14.60
CA ALA A 38 13.01 27.94 -15.13
C ALA A 38 12.90 26.41 -15.19
N GLU A 39 13.96 25.71 -15.56
CA GLU A 39 14.04 24.25 -15.54
C GLU A 39 13.99 23.70 -14.12
N LEU A 40 14.65 24.36 -13.17
CA LEU A 40 14.62 23.99 -11.76
C LEU A 40 13.22 24.19 -11.16
N GLU A 41 12.55 25.29 -11.46
CA GLU A 41 11.18 25.56 -11.03
C GLU A 41 10.20 24.53 -11.64
N ALA A 42 10.33 24.19 -12.90
CA ALA A 42 9.53 23.16 -13.57
C ALA A 42 9.80 21.76 -12.97
N THR A 43 11.05 21.45 -12.68
CA THR A 43 11.45 20.17 -12.02
C THR A 43 10.90 20.09 -10.61
N ASN A 44 10.98 21.17 -9.83
CA ASN A 44 10.41 21.22 -8.48
C ASN A 44 8.89 21.12 -8.49
N SER A 45 8.21 21.75 -9.44
CA SER A 45 6.76 21.63 -9.63
C SER A 45 6.35 20.19 -9.99
N SER A 46 7.09 19.55 -10.90
CA SER A 46 6.90 18.15 -11.28
C SER A 46 7.12 17.19 -10.09
N SER A 47 8.19 17.40 -9.33
CA SER A 47 8.49 16.61 -8.13
C SER A 47 7.42 16.78 -7.06
N ASN A 48 6.89 17.98 -6.85
CA ASN A 48 5.82 18.25 -5.91
C ASN A 48 4.50 17.55 -6.33
N THR A 49 4.17 17.56 -7.62
CA THR A 49 2.99 16.84 -8.14
C THR A 49 3.18 15.34 -8.02
N THR A 50 4.37 14.80 -8.31
CA THR A 50 4.71 13.40 -8.16
C THR A 50 4.62 12.96 -6.70
N ASN A 51 5.19 13.75 -5.79
CA ASN A 51 5.08 13.51 -4.35
C ASN A 51 3.61 13.55 -3.88
N ALA A 52 2.85 14.56 -4.27
CA ALA A 52 1.44 14.66 -3.89
C ALA A 52 0.61 13.48 -4.40
N SER A 53 0.94 12.95 -5.58
CA SER A 53 0.27 11.78 -6.15
C SER A 53 0.64 10.46 -5.44
N ASN A 54 1.88 10.34 -5.01
CA ASN A 54 2.38 9.14 -4.34
C ASN A 54 2.25 9.19 -2.81
N ASN A 55 1.96 10.35 -2.23
CA ASN A 55 1.82 10.51 -0.79
C ASN A 55 0.43 10.02 -0.35
N PRO A 56 0.37 8.94 0.45
CA PRO A 56 -0.89 8.34 0.84
C PRO A 56 -1.73 9.23 1.77
N VAL A 57 -1.19 10.30 2.32
CA VAL A 57 -1.92 11.25 3.19
C VAL A 57 -2.19 12.60 2.53
N THR A 58 -2.00 12.70 1.21
CA THR A 58 -2.39 13.91 0.47
C THR A 58 -3.91 14.11 0.59
N PRO A 59 -4.38 15.30 1.02
CA PRO A 59 -5.80 15.57 1.21
C PRO A 59 -6.52 15.81 -0.13
N LYS A 60 -6.51 14.81 -1.00
CA LYS A 60 -7.22 14.78 -2.28
C LYS A 60 -8.05 13.52 -2.39
N THR A 61 -9.22 13.62 -3.01
CA THR A 61 -9.99 12.42 -3.37
C THR A 61 -9.20 11.61 -4.38
N GLN A 62 -9.03 10.31 -4.10
CA GLN A 62 -8.28 9.40 -4.95
C GLN A 62 -9.08 8.13 -5.22
N LEU A 63 -9.15 7.75 -6.48
CA LEU A 63 -9.58 6.41 -6.91
C LEU A 63 -8.34 5.66 -7.40
N ILE A 64 -8.07 4.51 -6.82
CA ILE A 64 -6.90 3.69 -7.13
C ILE A 64 -7.39 2.31 -7.53
N LEU A 65 -7.02 1.89 -8.73
CA LEU A 65 -7.22 0.54 -9.22
C LEU A 65 -5.85 -0.14 -9.24
N GLN A 66 -5.68 -1.17 -8.43
CA GLN A 66 -4.46 -1.97 -8.36
C GLN A 66 -4.77 -3.39 -8.78
N ASN A 67 -3.86 -3.99 -9.53
CA ASN A 67 -3.89 -5.41 -9.84
C ASN A 67 -2.63 -6.08 -9.30
N TYR A 68 -2.81 -7.14 -8.54
CA TYR A 68 -1.77 -8.04 -8.07
C TYR A 68 -1.91 -9.35 -8.83
N PHE A 69 -1.14 -9.50 -9.89
CA PHE A 69 -0.99 -10.78 -10.57
C PHE A 69 0.05 -11.64 -9.85
N VAL A 70 -0.35 -12.83 -9.40
CA VAL A 70 0.47 -13.76 -8.61
C VAL A 70 0.75 -15.00 -9.45
N PRO A 71 1.83 -15.03 -10.26
CA PRO A 71 2.16 -16.20 -11.09
C PRO A 71 2.65 -17.39 -10.29
N SER A 72 3.09 -17.18 -9.04
CA SER A 72 3.63 -18.24 -8.20
C SER A 72 3.32 -17.99 -6.73
N ALA A 73 2.62 -18.94 -6.10
CA ALA A 73 2.32 -18.96 -4.67
C ALA A 73 2.50 -20.37 -4.10
N ASP A 74 2.72 -20.45 -2.78
CA ASP A 74 2.89 -21.71 -2.07
C ASP A 74 1.62 -22.56 -2.15
N GLY A 75 1.76 -23.83 -2.45
CA GLY A 75 0.64 -24.77 -2.56
C GLY A 75 -0.19 -24.67 -3.83
N TYR A 76 0.05 -23.69 -4.71
CA TYR A 76 -0.75 -23.49 -5.93
C TYR A 76 -0.33 -24.36 -7.12
N GLY A 77 0.77 -25.13 -7.00
CA GLY A 77 1.19 -26.07 -8.04
C GLY A 77 1.46 -25.42 -9.40
N GLY A 78 1.98 -24.20 -9.43
CA GLY A 78 2.24 -23.43 -10.66
C GLY A 78 1.01 -22.70 -11.22
N ARG A 79 -0.12 -22.71 -10.55
CA ARG A 79 -1.34 -21.99 -10.96
C ARG A 79 -1.31 -20.55 -10.46
N ALA A 80 -1.68 -19.61 -11.31
CA ALA A 80 -1.69 -18.19 -10.98
C ALA A 80 -2.96 -17.78 -10.25
N ALA A 81 -2.84 -16.80 -9.37
CA ALA A 81 -3.94 -16.04 -8.78
C ALA A 81 -3.92 -14.60 -9.27
N ASP A 82 -5.03 -13.89 -9.09
CA ASP A 82 -5.19 -12.50 -9.48
C ASP A 82 -6.07 -11.78 -8.47
N GLN A 83 -5.68 -10.55 -8.09
CA GLN A 83 -6.48 -9.70 -7.22
C GLN A 83 -6.51 -8.29 -7.77
N VAL A 84 -7.69 -7.80 -8.08
CA VAL A 84 -7.93 -6.37 -8.33
C VAL A 84 -8.37 -5.73 -7.03
N LEU A 85 -7.65 -4.70 -6.59
CA LEU A 85 -7.96 -3.95 -5.39
C LEU A 85 -8.42 -2.55 -5.77
N VAL A 86 -9.70 -2.27 -5.54
CA VAL A 86 -10.29 -0.93 -5.70
C VAL A 86 -10.13 -0.19 -4.40
N ARG A 87 -9.48 0.98 -4.43
CA ARG A 87 -9.28 1.82 -3.25
C ARG A 87 -9.87 3.20 -3.49
N LEU A 88 -10.58 3.69 -2.50
CA LEU A 88 -11.12 5.05 -2.46
C LEU A 88 -10.56 5.78 -1.24
N TYR A 89 -9.97 6.96 -1.46
CA TYR A 89 -9.47 7.84 -0.41
C TYR A 89 -10.27 9.14 -0.43
N LEU A 90 -10.87 9.48 0.69
CA LEU A 90 -11.71 10.65 0.88
C LEU A 90 -11.13 11.53 1.98
N PRO A 91 -10.65 12.74 1.65
CA PRO A 91 -10.23 13.70 2.65
C PRO A 91 -11.45 14.31 3.32
N VAL A 92 -11.51 14.29 4.64
CA VAL A 92 -12.60 14.84 5.45
C VAL A 92 -12.00 15.65 6.60
N LYS A 93 -12.60 16.77 6.96
CA LYS A 93 -12.28 17.47 8.21
C LYS A 93 -13.31 17.10 9.28
N LEU A 94 -12.87 16.43 10.34
CA LEU A 94 -13.67 16.11 11.51
C LEU A 94 -13.11 16.86 12.72
N PHE A 95 -13.94 17.64 13.40
CA PHE A 95 -13.57 18.43 14.59
C PHE A 95 -12.29 19.28 14.39
N GLY A 96 -12.11 19.84 13.18
CA GLY A 96 -10.93 20.64 12.85
C GLY A 96 -9.67 19.85 12.45
N VAL A 97 -9.67 18.53 12.62
CA VAL A 97 -8.56 17.64 12.25
C VAL A 97 -8.75 17.13 10.82
N GLN A 98 -7.67 17.11 10.05
CA GLN A 98 -7.68 16.49 8.72
C GLN A 98 -7.69 14.97 8.88
N ASN A 99 -8.68 14.32 8.27
CA ASN A 99 -8.81 12.87 8.21
C ASN A 99 -8.74 12.40 6.76
N ILE A 100 -8.26 11.17 6.55
CA ILE A 100 -8.31 10.48 5.26
C ILE A 100 -9.06 9.17 5.48
N PHE A 101 -10.35 9.18 5.12
CA PHE A 101 -11.18 7.98 5.13
C PHE A 101 -10.85 7.12 3.92
N ARG A 102 -10.67 5.81 4.13
CA ARG A 102 -10.25 4.86 3.11
C ARG A 102 -11.15 3.65 3.04
N VAL A 103 -11.47 3.25 1.81
CA VAL A 103 -12.22 2.03 1.52
C VAL A 103 -11.39 1.17 0.58
N TYR A 104 -11.23 -0.10 0.90
CA TYR A 104 -10.52 -1.09 0.11
C TYR A 104 -11.45 -2.25 -0.18
N GLN A 105 -11.71 -2.49 -1.46
CA GLN A 105 -12.53 -3.60 -1.94
C GLN A 105 -11.68 -4.51 -2.83
N PRO A 106 -11.30 -5.71 -2.35
CA PRO A 106 -10.67 -6.70 -3.21
C PRO A 106 -11.70 -7.41 -4.09
N ILE A 107 -11.27 -7.71 -5.30
CA ILE A 107 -11.92 -8.61 -6.25
C ILE A 107 -10.87 -9.65 -6.58
N GLU A 108 -11.13 -10.89 -6.22
CA GLU A 108 -10.14 -11.97 -6.27
C GLU A 108 -10.51 -13.00 -7.31
N ALA A 109 -9.49 -13.63 -7.91
CA ALA A 109 -9.64 -14.78 -8.79
C ALA A 109 -8.57 -15.81 -8.42
N ASN A 110 -8.96 -16.79 -7.60
CA ASN A 110 -8.09 -17.78 -7.01
C ASN A 110 -8.25 -19.17 -7.68
N PRO A 111 -7.19 -19.99 -7.80
CA PRO A 111 -7.30 -21.35 -8.30
C PRO A 111 -8.06 -22.23 -7.30
N LEU A 112 -9.00 -23.05 -7.80
CA LEU A 112 -9.66 -24.12 -7.05
C LEU A 112 -8.92 -25.44 -7.27
N PHE A 113 -8.86 -26.28 -6.24
CA PHE A 113 -8.20 -27.58 -6.31
C PHE A 113 -9.24 -28.73 -6.26
N PRO A 114 -9.04 -29.80 -7.06
CA PRO A 114 -7.93 -30.04 -7.98
C PRO A 114 -7.98 -29.24 -9.27
N ASN A 115 -9.12 -28.71 -9.68
CA ASN A 115 -9.30 -28.00 -10.95
C ASN A 115 -10.27 -26.83 -10.80
N GLY A 116 -10.18 -25.84 -11.71
CA GLY A 116 -11.08 -24.69 -11.76
C GLY A 116 -10.45 -23.39 -11.24
N ARG A 117 -11.26 -22.37 -11.20
CA ARG A 117 -10.96 -21.05 -10.63
C ARG A 117 -12.24 -20.50 -10.02
N ASP A 118 -12.13 -19.86 -8.90
CA ASP A 118 -13.21 -19.09 -8.29
C ASP A 118 -12.89 -17.61 -8.36
N ALA A 119 -13.91 -16.78 -8.56
CA ALA A 119 -13.75 -15.33 -8.61
C ALA A 119 -14.92 -14.64 -7.91
N GLY A 120 -14.61 -13.60 -7.15
CA GLY A 120 -15.63 -12.88 -6.39
C GLY A 120 -15.07 -11.71 -5.62
N LEU A 121 -15.96 -11.05 -4.87
CA LEU A 121 -15.59 -10.00 -3.94
C LEU A 121 -14.99 -10.60 -2.69
N GLY A 122 -13.89 -10.00 -2.22
CA GLY A 122 -13.34 -10.25 -0.88
C GLY A 122 -13.98 -9.36 0.19
N ASP A 123 -13.50 -9.48 1.43
CA ASP A 123 -13.97 -8.66 2.54
C ASP A 123 -13.53 -7.20 2.37
N THR A 124 -14.45 -6.25 2.63
CA THR A 124 -14.17 -4.82 2.50
C THR A 124 -13.46 -4.30 3.75
N THR A 125 -12.34 -3.63 3.57
CA THR A 125 -11.66 -2.93 4.66
C THR A 125 -11.94 -1.43 4.58
N VAL A 126 -12.34 -0.86 5.71
CA VAL A 126 -12.50 0.58 5.88
C VAL A 126 -11.66 1.06 7.05
N TYR A 127 -11.01 2.21 6.90
CA TYR A 127 -10.32 2.83 8.01
C TYR A 127 -10.17 4.33 7.81
N ASP A 128 -10.00 5.04 8.92
CA ASP A 128 -9.73 6.46 8.95
C ASP A 128 -8.32 6.72 9.44
N LEU A 129 -7.73 7.80 8.99
CA LEU A 129 -6.45 8.29 9.48
C LEU A 129 -6.59 9.76 9.83
N ALA A 130 -6.65 10.07 11.13
CA ALA A 130 -6.47 11.42 11.62
C ALA A 130 -5.00 11.83 11.40
N VAL A 131 -4.79 12.83 10.56
CA VAL A 131 -3.47 13.21 10.04
C VAL A 131 -2.96 14.46 10.71
N HIS A 132 -1.69 14.43 11.13
CA HIS A 132 -1.02 15.57 11.74
C HIS A 132 0.40 15.74 11.19
N ASN A 133 0.83 16.99 11.02
CA ASN A 133 2.19 17.29 10.59
C ASN A 133 3.07 17.51 11.82
N VAL A 134 4.15 16.73 11.95
CA VAL A 134 5.13 16.82 13.01
C VAL A 134 6.50 17.09 12.41
N ARG A 135 6.96 18.33 12.49
CA ARG A 135 8.23 18.78 11.87
C ARG A 135 8.27 18.45 10.37
N LYS A 136 9.11 17.49 10.00
CA LYS A 136 9.34 17.05 8.61
C LYS A 136 8.52 15.83 8.22
N PHE A 137 7.74 15.29 9.14
CA PHE A 137 6.93 14.10 8.96
C PHE A 137 5.45 14.45 8.98
N THR A 138 4.67 13.70 8.20
CA THR A 138 3.23 13.60 8.37
C THR A 138 2.95 12.25 9.01
N VAL A 139 2.28 12.26 10.14
CA VAL A 139 1.85 11.06 10.86
C VAL A 139 0.34 10.97 10.84
N GLY A 140 -0.20 9.77 10.93
CA GLY A 140 -1.63 9.57 11.05
C GLY A 140 -1.93 8.25 11.73
N ALA A 141 -3.06 8.21 12.43
CA ALA A 141 -3.55 6.98 13.05
C ALA A 141 -5.08 7.01 13.12
N GLY A 142 -5.68 5.84 13.21
CA GLY A 142 -7.11 5.73 13.40
C GLY A 142 -7.65 4.31 13.39
N PRO A 143 -8.97 4.14 13.59
CA PRO A 143 -9.62 2.86 13.65
C PRO A 143 -9.71 2.21 12.27
N LEU A 144 -9.70 0.87 12.28
CA LEU A 144 -9.88 0.01 11.12
C LEU A 144 -11.00 -0.98 11.39
N LEU A 145 -11.83 -1.24 10.38
CA LEU A 145 -12.89 -2.23 10.40
C LEU A 145 -12.86 -3.05 9.11
N VAL A 146 -13.03 -4.37 9.22
CA VAL A 146 -13.24 -5.28 8.09
C VAL A 146 -14.66 -5.81 8.12
N LEU A 147 -15.35 -5.64 7.01
CA LEU A 147 -16.75 -6.03 6.79
C LEU A 147 -16.74 -7.38 6.05
N PRO A 148 -17.39 -8.43 6.60
CA PRO A 148 -17.44 -9.75 5.98
C PRO A 148 -18.45 -9.81 4.83
N VAL A 149 -18.14 -9.14 3.72
CA VAL A 149 -19.00 -9.00 2.52
C VAL A 149 -18.53 -9.86 1.35
N ALA A 150 -17.57 -10.75 1.58
CA ALA A 150 -17.06 -11.64 0.56
C ALA A 150 -18.18 -12.44 -0.11
N SER A 151 -18.12 -12.58 -1.45
CA SER A 151 -19.12 -13.29 -2.25
C SER A 151 -19.20 -14.78 -1.90
N HIS A 152 -18.06 -15.38 -1.57
CA HIS A 152 -17.92 -16.79 -1.25
C HIS A 152 -17.03 -16.98 -0.01
N LYS A 153 -17.20 -18.14 0.62
CA LYS A 153 -16.46 -18.47 1.85
C LYS A 153 -14.93 -18.50 1.68
N ASP A 154 -14.46 -18.74 0.46
CA ASP A 154 -13.02 -18.87 0.16
C ASP A 154 -12.39 -17.54 -0.28
N MET A 155 -13.19 -16.45 -0.37
CA MET A 155 -12.77 -15.10 -0.75
C MET A 155 -12.61 -14.15 0.44
N GLY A 156 -12.96 -14.57 1.64
CA GLY A 156 -12.85 -13.74 2.84
C GLY A 156 -12.87 -14.53 4.13
N ALA A 157 -12.50 -13.87 5.22
CA ALA A 157 -12.51 -14.48 6.55
C ALA A 157 -13.94 -14.80 7.06
N GLY A 158 -14.97 -14.13 6.51
CA GLY A 158 -16.35 -14.25 6.96
C GLY A 158 -16.55 -13.78 8.40
N LYS A 159 -15.71 -12.89 8.89
CA LYS A 159 -15.71 -12.37 10.26
C LYS A 159 -15.58 -10.86 10.24
N TRP A 160 -16.33 -10.22 11.13
CA TRP A 160 -16.08 -8.83 11.48
C TRP A 160 -14.75 -8.73 12.19
N GLN A 161 -13.90 -7.82 11.72
CA GLN A 161 -12.61 -7.57 12.33
C GLN A 161 -12.49 -6.09 12.66
N ALA A 162 -11.93 -5.78 13.80
CA ALA A 162 -11.61 -4.44 14.23
C ALA A 162 -10.11 -4.31 14.46
N GLY A 163 -9.59 -3.09 14.30
CA GLY A 163 -8.18 -2.86 14.46
C GLY A 163 -7.80 -1.40 14.39
N VAL A 164 -6.54 -1.17 14.10
CA VAL A 164 -5.95 0.16 13.99
C VAL A 164 -5.08 0.26 12.75
N ALA A 165 -5.02 1.46 12.19
CA ALA A 165 -4.08 1.81 11.14
C ALA A 165 -3.19 2.95 11.60
N GLY A 166 -1.93 2.93 11.19
CA GLY A 166 -0.95 3.98 11.45
C GLY A 166 -0.13 4.28 10.21
N ILE A 167 0.31 5.52 10.06
CA ILE A 167 1.16 5.96 8.97
C ILE A 167 2.18 6.96 9.45
N VAL A 168 3.38 6.87 8.91
CA VAL A 168 4.40 7.91 8.97
C VAL A 168 4.99 8.09 7.58
N VAL A 169 5.07 9.33 7.12
CA VAL A 169 5.61 9.64 5.80
C VAL A 169 6.35 10.97 5.83
N THR A 170 7.39 11.06 5.04
CA THR A 170 8.10 12.32 4.76
C THR A 170 8.28 12.47 3.25
N ALA A 171 7.93 13.64 2.73
CA ALA A 171 8.16 14.02 1.34
C ALA A 171 9.36 14.98 1.26
N ARG A 172 10.20 14.77 0.29
CA ARG A 172 11.39 15.58 -0.04
C ARG A 172 11.36 15.92 -1.51
N SER A 173 12.20 16.86 -1.95
CA SER A 173 12.34 17.18 -3.38
C SER A 173 12.67 15.94 -4.23
N TRP A 174 13.48 15.03 -3.71
CA TRP A 174 13.89 13.80 -4.39
C TRP A 174 12.88 12.66 -4.33
N GLY A 175 11.83 12.70 -3.46
CA GLY A 175 10.87 11.62 -3.35
C GLY A 175 10.16 11.51 -2.02
N ILE A 176 9.68 10.31 -1.71
CA ILE A 176 8.91 10.00 -0.50
C ILE A 176 9.49 8.77 0.18
N VAL A 177 9.56 8.83 1.52
CA VAL A 177 9.86 7.67 2.38
C VAL A 177 8.83 7.63 3.49
N GLY A 178 8.38 6.43 3.82
CA GLY A 178 7.42 6.23 4.90
C GLY A 178 7.04 4.78 5.12
N ALA A 179 6.03 4.58 5.95
CA ALA A 179 5.43 3.27 6.16
C ALA A 179 3.96 3.42 6.57
N VAL A 180 3.15 2.45 6.14
CA VAL A 180 1.81 2.20 6.68
C VAL A 180 1.84 0.91 7.45
N ILE A 181 1.21 0.89 8.61
CA ILE A 181 1.04 -0.30 9.44
C ILE A 181 -0.45 -0.48 9.73
N THR A 182 -0.94 -1.71 9.66
CA THR A 182 -2.30 -2.05 10.13
C THR A 182 -2.25 -3.28 11.01
N TYR A 183 -3.09 -3.30 12.02
CA TYR A 183 -3.41 -4.49 12.81
C TYR A 183 -4.91 -4.67 12.81
N GLN A 184 -5.37 -5.90 12.66
CA GLN A 184 -6.78 -6.26 12.74
C GLN A 184 -6.96 -7.63 13.37
N HIS A 185 -8.07 -7.77 14.12
CA HIS A 185 -8.45 -9.01 14.80
C HIS A 185 -9.96 -9.20 14.72
N SER A 186 -10.42 -10.43 14.53
CA SER A 186 -11.84 -10.75 14.46
C SER A 186 -12.48 -10.76 15.85
N PHE A 187 -13.66 -10.16 15.97
CA PHE A 187 -14.44 -10.13 17.21
C PHE A 187 -15.82 -10.78 17.08
N SER A 188 -16.34 -10.95 15.86
CA SER A 188 -17.62 -11.59 15.57
C SER A 188 -17.63 -12.13 14.14
N GLY A 189 -18.51 -13.09 13.83
CA GLY A 189 -18.66 -13.57 12.45
C GLY A 189 -19.47 -14.84 12.31
N TYR A 190 -19.79 -15.17 11.07
CA TYR A 190 -20.61 -16.31 10.70
C TYR A 190 -19.80 -17.63 10.77
N GLY A 191 -20.37 -18.63 11.47
CA GLY A 191 -19.91 -20.02 11.44
C GLY A 191 -18.89 -20.38 12.51
N SER A 192 -19.31 -21.28 13.38
CA SER A 192 -18.44 -22.07 14.25
C SER A 192 -17.55 -22.95 13.36
N GLY A 193 -16.25 -22.73 13.36
CA GLY A 193 -15.29 -23.56 12.61
C GLY A 193 -14.31 -22.79 11.72
N ARG A 194 -14.50 -21.50 11.49
CA ARG A 194 -13.48 -20.68 10.84
C ARG A 194 -12.43 -20.21 11.85
N PRO A 195 -11.14 -20.22 11.50
CA PRO A 195 -10.08 -19.72 12.38
C PRO A 195 -10.30 -18.26 12.74
N THR A 196 -9.76 -17.84 13.86
CA THR A 196 -9.71 -16.41 14.22
C THR A 196 -8.91 -15.67 13.17
N ALA A 197 -9.50 -14.62 12.57
CA ALA A 197 -8.74 -13.77 11.67
C ALA A 197 -7.90 -12.80 12.51
N GLU A 198 -6.60 -12.84 12.32
CA GLU A 198 -5.63 -11.93 12.94
C GLU A 198 -4.53 -11.63 11.95
N GLN A 199 -4.33 -10.33 11.66
CA GLN A 199 -3.41 -9.91 10.62
C GLN A 199 -2.70 -8.62 10.98
N ILE A 200 -1.40 -8.59 10.69
CA ILE A 200 -0.60 -7.38 10.65
C ILE A 200 -0.16 -7.15 9.20
N THR A 201 -0.30 -5.92 8.70
CA THR A 201 0.36 -5.53 7.46
C THR A 201 1.36 -4.41 7.71
N VAL A 202 2.48 -4.44 7.01
CA VAL A 202 3.45 -3.35 6.98
C VAL A 202 3.73 -3.03 5.52
N GLN A 203 3.50 -1.79 5.12
CA GLN A 203 3.84 -1.32 3.78
C GLN A 203 4.94 -0.26 3.88
N PRO A 204 6.21 -0.65 3.70
CA PRO A 204 7.27 0.32 3.48
C PRO A 204 7.00 1.11 2.20
N ILE A 205 7.33 2.38 2.18
CA ILE A 205 7.18 3.27 1.03
C ILE A 205 8.52 3.93 0.77
N ALA A 206 9.08 3.71 -0.41
CA ALA A 206 10.28 4.39 -0.87
C ALA A 206 10.11 4.74 -2.34
N HIS A 207 10.00 6.03 -2.65
CA HIS A 207 9.89 6.53 -4.02
C HIS A 207 10.99 7.55 -4.28
N TYR A 208 11.57 7.49 -5.46
CA TYR A 208 12.58 8.43 -5.94
C TYR A 208 12.11 9.08 -7.24
N ASN A 209 12.00 10.40 -7.24
CA ASN A 209 11.47 11.16 -8.36
C ASN A 209 12.56 11.50 -9.39
N PHE A 210 12.18 11.43 -10.67
CA PHE A 210 12.92 11.98 -11.81
C PHE A 210 12.16 13.15 -12.43
N ASN A 211 12.74 13.73 -13.44
CA ASN A 211 12.10 14.79 -14.23
C ASN A 211 10.84 14.28 -14.96
N LYS A 212 9.94 15.18 -15.32
CA LYS A 212 8.74 14.91 -16.13
C LYS A 212 7.76 13.91 -15.50
N GLY A 213 7.75 13.81 -14.16
CA GLY A 213 6.82 12.97 -13.42
C GLY A 213 7.16 11.47 -13.37
N TYR A 214 8.31 11.05 -13.88
CA TYR A 214 8.80 9.68 -13.71
C TYR A 214 9.34 9.48 -12.30
N TYR A 215 9.21 8.26 -11.80
CA TYR A 215 9.75 7.90 -10.48
C TYR A 215 10.02 6.39 -10.38
N LEU A 216 10.95 6.03 -9.50
CA LEU A 216 11.14 4.66 -9.04
C LEU A 216 10.37 4.46 -7.75
N ARG A 217 10.00 3.20 -7.49
CA ARG A 217 9.22 2.84 -6.30
C ARG A 217 9.61 1.49 -5.75
N SER A 218 9.46 1.35 -4.45
CA SER A 218 9.44 0.09 -3.72
C SER A 218 8.39 0.21 -2.61
N SER A 219 7.36 -0.64 -2.65
CA SER A 219 6.22 -0.52 -1.74
C SER A 219 5.51 -1.86 -1.48
N GLY A 220 6.25 -2.96 -1.51
CA GLY A 220 5.72 -4.29 -1.22
C GLY A 220 5.03 -4.34 0.13
N ILE A 221 3.80 -4.86 0.18
CA ILE A 221 3.06 -5.01 1.43
C ILE A 221 3.46 -6.33 2.10
N TRP A 222 4.09 -6.24 3.25
CA TRP A 222 4.35 -7.38 4.11
C TRP A 222 3.05 -7.80 4.78
N ASN A 223 2.69 -9.04 4.62
CA ASN A 223 1.47 -9.61 5.16
C ASN A 223 1.81 -10.71 6.18
N LEU A 224 1.36 -10.53 7.41
CA LEU A 224 1.54 -11.46 8.50
C LEU A 224 0.15 -11.89 9.01
N ASN A 225 -0.48 -12.84 8.33
CA ASN A 225 -1.76 -13.41 8.71
C ASN A 225 -1.52 -14.59 9.67
N TYR A 226 -1.84 -14.39 10.93
CA TYR A 226 -1.67 -15.38 11.99
C TYR A 226 -2.84 -16.35 12.04
N GLY A 227 -4.05 -15.93 11.65
CA GLY A 227 -5.25 -16.76 11.63
C GLY A 227 -5.13 -17.93 10.64
N ASP A 228 -4.70 -17.63 9.40
CA ASP A 228 -4.55 -18.63 8.35
C ASP A 228 -3.11 -19.15 8.22
N HIS A 229 -2.20 -18.70 9.09
CA HIS A 229 -0.77 -19.04 9.06
C HIS A 229 -0.09 -18.68 7.73
N VAL A 230 -0.60 -17.68 7.02
CA VAL A 230 -0.04 -17.19 5.75
C VAL A 230 0.79 -15.95 5.99
N LYS A 231 2.05 -15.99 5.60
CA LYS A 231 2.96 -14.86 5.74
C LYS A 231 3.72 -14.62 4.45
N SER A 232 3.89 -13.35 4.10
CA SER A 232 4.72 -12.95 2.95
C SER A 232 5.40 -11.62 3.20
N ILE A 233 6.66 -11.53 2.81
CA ILE A 233 7.49 -10.31 2.90
C ILE A 233 8.04 -10.01 1.51
N PRO A 234 7.21 -9.39 0.62
CA PRO A 234 7.66 -9.02 -0.71
C PRO A 234 8.55 -7.77 -0.66
N ILE A 235 9.61 -7.81 -1.47
CA ILE A 235 10.40 -6.65 -1.84
C ILE A 235 10.17 -6.42 -3.33
N GLY A 236 9.77 -5.20 -3.68
CA GLY A 236 9.51 -4.79 -5.05
C GLY A 236 10.47 -3.71 -5.53
N PHE A 237 10.66 -3.66 -6.82
CA PHE A 237 11.31 -2.55 -7.48
C PHE A 237 10.57 -2.23 -8.77
N GLY A 238 10.02 -1.04 -8.85
CA GLY A 238 9.15 -0.64 -9.93
C GLY A 238 9.35 0.78 -10.38
N ALA A 239 8.64 1.14 -11.42
CA ALA A 239 8.64 2.49 -11.97
C ALA A 239 7.21 2.97 -12.21
N GLY A 240 7.05 4.27 -12.21
CA GLY A 240 5.78 4.90 -12.50
C GLY A 240 5.92 6.27 -13.15
N LYS A 241 4.79 6.78 -13.60
CA LYS A 241 4.66 8.12 -14.20
C LYS A 241 3.41 8.81 -13.69
N VAL A 242 3.59 10.02 -13.23
CA VAL A 242 2.53 10.96 -12.87
C VAL A 242 2.33 11.96 -14.01
N SER A 243 1.10 12.18 -14.41
CA SER A 243 0.71 13.12 -15.46
C SER A 243 -0.51 13.93 -15.01
N THR A 244 -0.52 15.21 -15.30
CA THR A 244 -1.70 16.06 -15.11
C THR A 244 -2.55 16.01 -16.38
N LEU A 245 -3.83 15.73 -16.22
CA LEU A 245 -4.81 15.67 -17.29
C LEU A 245 -5.34 17.08 -17.61
N PRO A 246 -5.92 17.30 -18.81
CA PRO A 246 -6.44 18.61 -19.20
C PRO A 246 -7.51 19.19 -18.25
N ASN A 247 -8.26 18.32 -17.57
CA ASN A 247 -9.28 18.70 -16.59
C ASN A 247 -8.71 18.96 -15.17
N GLY A 248 -7.39 19.03 -15.01
CA GLY A 248 -6.71 19.25 -13.74
C GLY A 248 -6.62 18.02 -12.82
N ALA A 249 -7.20 16.89 -13.20
CA ALA A 249 -7.00 15.65 -12.48
C ALA A 249 -5.56 15.14 -12.69
N VAL A 250 -5.03 14.43 -11.70
CA VAL A 250 -3.71 13.81 -11.79
C VAL A 250 -3.88 12.32 -11.96
N MET A 251 -3.26 11.77 -12.99
CA MET A 251 -3.18 10.34 -13.24
C MET A 251 -1.78 9.83 -12.91
N ASN A 252 -1.71 8.71 -12.21
CA ASN A 252 -0.47 8.04 -11.86
C ASN A 252 -0.54 6.57 -12.26
N LEU A 253 0.37 6.14 -13.13
CA LEU A 253 0.50 4.77 -13.60
C LEU A 253 1.81 4.18 -13.07
N TYR A 254 1.77 2.93 -12.62
CA TYR A 254 2.99 2.25 -12.19
C TYR A 254 2.91 0.72 -12.33
N VAL A 255 4.09 0.13 -12.38
CA VAL A 255 4.30 -1.32 -12.33
C VAL A 255 5.43 -1.61 -11.35
N GLU A 256 5.26 -2.65 -10.54
CA GLU A 256 6.22 -3.06 -9.53
C GLU A 256 6.24 -4.60 -9.42
N PRO A 257 7.15 -5.29 -10.12
CA PRO A 257 7.44 -6.69 -9.83
C PRO A 257 7.99 -6.82 -8.41
N GLN A 258 7.52 -7.85 -7.68
CA GLN A 258 7.82 -8.07 -6.27
C GLN A 258 8.16 -9.54 -6.05
N TYR A 259 9.20 -9.79 -5.27
CA TYR A 259 9.62 -11.11 -4.82
C TYR A 259 9.54 -11.20 -3.30
N SER A 260 8.88 -12.22 -2.78
CA SER A 260 8.82 -12.44 -1.33
C SER A 260 10.11 -13.10 -0.85
N VAL A 261 10.90 -12.36 -0.10
CA VAL A 261 12.13 -12.86 0.55
C VAL A 261 11.82 -13.84 1.68
N TYR A 262 10.59 -13.79 2.18
CA TYR A 262 10.01 -14.76 3.09
C TYR A 262 8.56 -15.02 2.70
N HIS A 263 8.17 -16.28 2.56
CA HIS A 263 6.80 -16.68 2.32
C HIS A 263 6.53 -18.05 2.95
N THR A 264 5.35 -18.24 3.49
CA THR A 264 4.90 -19.50 4.07
C THR A 264 3.39 -19.53 4.20
N GLY A 265 2.81 -20.72 4.14
CA GLY A 265 1.38 -20.95 4.19
C GLY A 265 0.75 -21.05 2.79
N PHE A 266 -0.38 -21.75 2.71
CA PHE A 266 -1.08 -21.98 1.45
C PHE A 266 -1.54 -20.65 0.82
N GLY A 267 -1.18 -20.43 -0.44
CA GLY A 267 -1.49 -19.19 -1.16
C GLY A 267 -0.52 -18.04 -0.89
N ALA A 268 0.53 -18.20 -0.06
CA ALA A 268 1.53 -17.17 0.13
C ALA A 268 2.25 -16.84 -1.19
N PRO A 269 2.22 -15.58 -1.67
CA PRO A 269 2.82 -15.22 -2.94
C PRO A 269 4.34 -15.30 -2.87
N LYS A 270 4.95 -16.04 -3.79
CA LYS A 270 6.40 -16.07 -4.02
C LYS A 270 6.83 -14.96 -4.96
N TRP A 271 6.10 -14.82 -6.06
CA TRP A 271 6.22 -13.73 -7.02
C TRP A 271 4.87 -13.05 -7.20
N GLN A 272 4.89 -11.76 -7.33
CA GLN A 272 3.71 -10.99 -7.73
C GLN A 272 4.12 -9.77 -8.55
N ILE A 273 3.23 -9.34 -9.42
CA ILE A 273 3.40 -8.14 -10.23
C ILE A 273 2.26 -7.19 -9.86
N LEU A 274 2.62 -6.06 -9.25
CA LEU A 274 1.69 -4.99 -8.96
C LEU A 274 1.65 -4.03 -10.14
N THR A 275 0.47 -3.83 -10.71
CA THR A 275 0.19 -2.75 -11.65
C THR A 275 -0.91 -1.87 -11.09
N ALA A 276 -0.87 -0.57 -11.38
CA ALA A 276 -1.94 0.29 -10.90
C ALA A 276 -2.13 1.56 -11.73
N VAL A 277 -3.36 2.06 -11.67
CA VAL A 277 -3.71 3.41 -12.06
C VAL A 277 -4.36 4.13 -10.88
N THR A 278 -3.90 5.34 -10.60
CA THR A 278 -4.48 6.23 -9.58
C THR A 278 -4.99 7.49 -10.27
N PHE A 279 -6.21 7.89 -9.94
CA PHE A 279 -6.78 9.18 -10.29
C PHE A 279 -6.93 10.03 -9.03
N GLN A 280 -6.36 11.22 -9.04
CA GLN A 280 -6.56 12.23 -8.01
C GLN A 280 -7.38 13.36 -8.57
N PHE A 281 -8.44 13.70 -7.89
CA PHE A 281 -9.34 14.76 -8.29
C PHE A 281 -9.00 16.07 -7.56
N PRO A 282 -9.07 17.22 -8.25
CA PRO A 282 -8.90 18.51 -7.61
C PRO A 282 -9.99 18.69 -6.54
N VAL A 283 -9.63 19.30 -5.41
CA VAL A 283 -10.60 19.73 -4.41
C VAL A 283 -11.35 20.90 -5.03
N ARG A 284 -12.63 20.72 -5.37
CA ARG A 284 -13.49 21.85 -5.81
C ARG A 284 -13.63 22.82 -4.65
N GLY A 285 -13.18 24.06 -4.84
CA GLY A 285 -13.43 25.15 -3.90
C GLY A 285 -14.93 25.39 -3.78
N LYS A 286 -15.41 25.70 -2.55
CA LYS A 286 -16.77 26.18 -2.36
C LYS A 286 -16.94 27.49 -3.15
N GLY A 287 -17.49 27.43 -4.37
CA GLY A 287 -17.78 28.63 -5.16
C GLY A 287 -17.90 28.43 -6.67
N GLU A 288 -17.39 27.35 -7.23
CA GLU A 288 -17.56 27.09 -8.67
C GLU A 288 -18.80 26.22 -8.89
N ARG A 289 -19.92 26.89 -9.21
CA ARG A 289 -21.10 26.25 -9.83
C ARG A 289 -20.81 26.01 -11.31
N PRO A 290 -21.34 24.96 -11.92
CA PRO A 290 -21.16 24.64 -13.33
C PRO A 290 -21.75 25.73 -14.23
#